data_4725991677a0053d5cab6aecad1c1651
#
_entry.id   4725991677a0053d5cab6aecad1c1651
#
_cell.length_a   1.000
_cell.length_b   1.000
_cell.length_c   1.000
_cell.angle_alpha   90.00
_cell.angle_beta   90.00
_cell.angle_gamma   90.00
#
_symmetry.space_group_name_H-M   'P 1'
#
loop_
_entity.id
_entity.type
_entity.pdbx_description
1 polymer ?
#
loop_
_entity_poly.entity_id
_entity_poly.type
_entity_poly.pdbx_seq_one_letter_code
_entity_poly.pdbx_strand_id
1 'polypeptide(L)'
;MSDSKTTMVAPPEGVVGEGFFATKLNDVVGLARANSLWPLPFATSCCGIEFMATMASHYDLARFGSERVSFSPRQADMLMVMGTISKKMAPILRQVYEQMSEPRWVIAVGACASSGGIFDTYSVLQGIDKVIPVDVYVPGCPPRPEQIVDGVMRLQELVRSESVRRRSSPEYQELLASYNI
;
A
#
# COMPACT_ATOMS: atom_id res chain seq x y z
N MET A 1 19.08 -8.25 -24.34
CA MET A 1 19.10 -9.27 -23.30
C MET A 1 19.86 -8.66 -22.13
N SER A 2 19.17 -8.03 -21.21
CA SER A 2 19.75 -7.42 -20.00
C SER A 2 19.00 -8.01 -18.81
N ASP A 3 19.78 -8.76 -17.99
CA ASP A 3 19.30 -9.41 -16.79
C ASP A 3 18.72 -8.41 -15.81
N SER A 4 17.42 -8.46 -15.60
CA SER A 4 16.76 -7.82 -14.47
C SER A 4 17.11 -8.59 -13.21
N LYS A 5 18.19 -8.21 -12.55
CA LYS A 5 18.50 -8.66 -11.19
C LYS A 5 17.39 -8.16 -10.27
N THR A 6 16.45 -9.03 -9.95
CA THR A 6 15.57 -8.87 -8.80
C THR A 6 16.47 -8.78 -7.58
N THR A 7 16.68 -7.57 -7.08
CA THR A 7 17.42 -7.33 -5.85
C THR A 7 16.54 -7.81 -4.71
N MET A 8 16.69 -9.06 -4.31
CA MET A 8 16.19 -9.54 -3.03
C MET A 8 16.91 -8.71 -1.96
N VAL A 9 16.18 -7.84 -1.28
CA VAL A 9 16.67 -7.15 -0.11
C VAL A 9 16.90 -8.21 0.95
N ALA A 10 18.16 -8.51 1.21
CA ALA A 10 18.54 -9.41 2.29
C ALA A 10 18.02 -8.83 3.63
N PRO A 11 17.49 -9.66 4.54
CA PRO A 11 17.10 -9.19 5.86
C PRO A 11 18.31 -8.57 6.56
N PRO A 12 18.15 -7.47 7.30
CA PRO A 12 19.25 -6.82 8.00
C PRO A 12 19.83 -7.78 9.03
N GLU A 13 21.09 -8.12 8.85
CA GLU A 13 21.89 -8.84 9.85
C GLU A 13 22.07 -7.92 11.06
N GLY A 14 21.54 -8.33 12.21
CA GLY A 14 21.85 -7.69 13.48
C GLY A 14 20.68 -7.36 14.37
N VAL A 15 19.87 -8.35 14.75
CA VAL A 15 19.13 -8.28 16.02
C VAL A 15 19.68 -9.34 16.96
N VAL A 16 20.75 -8.97 17.62
CA VAL A 16 21.28 -9.74 18.72
C VAL A 16 20.30 -9.64 19.91
N GLY A 17 19.67 -10.76 20.27
CA GLY A 17 18.99 -10.91 21.56
C GLY A 17 17.46 -11.00 21.55
N GLU A 18 16.79 -11.25 20.43
CA GLU A 18 15.41 -11.70 20.47
C GLU A 18 15.37 -13.21 20.79
N GLY A 19 14.91 -13.55 21.98
CA GLY A 19 14.76 -14.94 22.39
C GLY A 19 13.73 -15.66 21.48
N PHE A 20 13.85 -16.98 21.36
CA PHE A 20 13.01 -17.89 20.56
C PHE A 20 11.48 -17.58 20.64
N PHE A 21 10.98 -17.11 21.79
CA PHE A 21 9.60 -16.73 21.99
C PHE A 21 9.24 -15.41 21.26
N ALA A 22 10.13 -14.44 21.26
CA ALA A 22 9.90 -13.14 20.60
C ALA A 22 9.86 -13.30 19.07
N THR A 23 10.73 -14.12 18.49
CA THR A 23 10.74 -14.44 17.06
C THR A 23 9.43 -15.13 16.65
N LYS A 24 8.96 -16.13 17.40
CA LYS A 24 7.68 -16.81 17.11
C LYS A 24 6.48 -15.89 17.27
N LEU A 25 6.49 -14.98 18.24
CA LEU A 25 5.43 -14.01 18.42
C LEU A 25 5.35 -13.03 17.25
N ASN A 26 6.48 -12.55 16.75
CA ASN A 26 6.54 -11.68 15.58
C ASN A 26 5.99 -12.36 14.32
N ASP A 27 6.31 -13.63 14.11
CA ASP A 27 5.82 -14.42 12.98
C ASP A 27 4.29 -14.59 13.04
N VAL A 28 3.75 -14.89 14.22
CA VAL A 28 2.31 -15.03 14.45
C VAL A 28 1.60 -13.68 14.22
N VAL A 29 2.14 -12.60 14.74
CA VAL A 29 1.58 -11.25 14.55
C VAL A 29 1.64 -10.84 13.08
N GLY A 30 2.75 -11.11 12.40
CA GLY A 30 2.91 -10.86 10.95
C GLY A 30 1.89 -11.64 10.12
N LEU A 31 1.68 -12.91 10.44
CA LEU A 31 0.68 -13.74 9.78
C LEU A 31 -0.74 -13.23 10.02
N ALA A 32 -1.08 -12.86 11.25
CA ALA A 32 -2.40 -12.34 11.61
C ALA A 32 -2.68 -11.02 10.86
N ARG A 33 -1.71 -10.09 10.83
CA ARG A 33 -1.85 -8.81 10.12
C ARG A 33 -2.00 -9.00 8.61
N ALA A 34 -1.17 -9.86 8.00
CA ALA A 34 -1.24 -10.12 6.56
C ALA A 34 -2.60 -10.66 6.11
N ASN A 35 -3.26 -11.46 6.96
CA ASN A 35 -4.57 -12.06 6.63
C ASN A 35 -5.77 -11.23 7.13
N SER A 36 -5.56 -10.02 7.64
CA SER A 36 -6.62 -9.14 8.14
C SER A 36 -6.34 -7.68 7.78
N LEU A 37 -6.14 -7.41 6.49
CA LEU A 37 -5.93 -6.07 5.96
C LEU A 37 -7.27 -5.40 5.63
N TRP A 38 -7.53 -4.24 6.19
CA TRP A 38 -8.75 -3.48 5.95
C TRP A 38 -8.50 -2.34 4.96
N PRO A 39 -8.96 -2.48 3.71
CA PRO A 39 -8.72 -1.48 2.69
C PRO A 39 -9.55 -0.21 2.91
N LEU A 40 -8.90 0.94 2.79
CA LEU A 40 -9.51 2.26 2.60
C LEU A 40 -9.40 2.63 1.12
N PRO A 41 -10.48 2.59 0.35
CA PRO A 41 -10.44 2.98 -1.06
C PRO A 41 -10.47 4.49 -1.20
N PHE A 42 -9.39 5.07 -1.71
CA PHE A 42 -9.33 6.44 -2.19
C PHE A 42 -9.50 6.43 -3.71
N ALA A 43 -10.73 6.29 -4.16
CA ALA A 43 -11.10 6.06 -5.56
C ALA A 43 -11.59 7.37 -6.20
N THR A 44 -10.88 7.86 -7.19
CA THR A 44 -11.17 9.14 -7.86
C THR A 44 -11.58 9.00 -9.32
N SER A 45 -11.31 7.85 -9.97
CA SER A 45 -11.63 7.61 -11.37
C SER A 45 -11.78 6.12 -11.71
N CYS A 46 -11.56 5.73 -12.98
CA CYS A 46 -11.87 4.40 -13.51
C CYS A 46 -11.27 3.21 -12.73
N CYS A 47 -10.10 3.35 -12.12
CA CYS A 47 -9.53 2.29 -11.28
C CYS A 47 -10.41 1.98 -10.05
N GLY A 48 -11.20 2.95 -9.58
CA GLY A 48 -12.17 2.73 -8.51
C GLY A 48 -13.31 1.80 -8.92
N ILE A 49 -13.74 1.87 -10.18
CA ILE A 49 -14.77 0.96 -10.73
C ILE A 49 -14.21 -0.47 -10.80
N GLU A 50 -12.95 -0.60 -11.20
CA GLU A 50 -12.29 -1.92 -11.25
C GLU A 50 -12.11 -2.52 -9.84
N PHE A 51 -11.86 -1.69 -8.84
CA PHE A 51 -11.87 -2.11 -7.44
C PHE A 51 -13.26 -2.63 -7.01
N MET A 52 -14.34 -1.97 -7.44
CA MET A 52 -15.70 -2.48 -7.16
C MET A 52 -15.91 -3.86 -7.81
N ALA A 53 -15.39 -4.09 -9.01
CA ALA A 53 -15.41 -5.39 -9.66
C ALA A 53 -14.58 -6.43 -8.88
N THR A 54 -13.45 -6.01 -8.30
CA THR A 54 -12.58 -6.86 -7.46
C THR A 54 -13.28 -7.29 -6.16
N MET A 55 -14.15 -6.44 -5.62
CA MET A 55 -14.97 -6.75 -4.43
C MET A 55 -16.23 -7.55 -4.78
N ALA A 56 -16.56 -7.72 -6.05
CA ALA A 56 -17.73 -8.46 -6.48
C ALA A 56 -17.53 -9.98 -6.31
N SER A 57 -18.63 -10.73 -6.29
CA SER A 57 -18.67 -12.17 -6.01
C SER A 57 -17.78 -13.04 -6.89
N HIS A 58 -17.40 -12.56 -8.10
CA HIS A 58 -16.54 -13.32 -9.01
C HIS A 58 -15.09 -13.38 -8.52
N TYR A 59 -14.56 -12.28 -7.98
CA TYR A 59 -13.17 -12.18 -7.51
C TYR A 59 -13.05 -12.26 -6.00
N ASP A 60 -13.80 -11.45 -5.30
CA ASP A 60 -13.98 -11.39 -3.85
C ASP A 60 -12.68 -11.36 -3.02
N LEU A 61 -12.26 -10.16 -2.63
CA LEU A 61 -11.10 -9.95 -1.76
C LEU A 61 -11.23 -10.57 -0.37
N ALA A 62 -12.43 -10.99 0.04
CA ALA A 62 -12.67 -11.70 1.30
C ALA A 62 -11.84 -12.98 1.41
N ARG A 63 -11.63 -13.68 0.29
CA ARG A 63 -10.79 -14.89 0.21
C ARG A 63 -9.34 -14.66 0.60
N PHE A 64 -8.89 -13.41 0.49
CA PHE A 64 -7.53 -12.98 0.79
C PHE A 64 -7.43 -12.20 2.11
N GLY A 65 -8.49 -12.24 2.94
CA GLY A 65 -8.51 -11.58 4.24
C GLY A 65 -8.73 -10.07 4.21
N SER A 66 -9.22 -9.52 3.08
CA SER A 66 -9.47 -8.08 2.89
C SER A 66 -10.94 -7.79 2.58
N GLU A 67 -11.87 -8.46 3.29
CA GLU A 67 -13.31 -8.34 3.09
C GLU A 67 -13.85 -6.97 3.48
N ARG A 68 -13.39 -6.45 4.62
CA ARG A 68 -13.97 -5.25 5.20
C ARG A 68 -13.37 -3.99 4.60
N VAL A 69 -14.09 -3.38 3.67
CA VAL A 69 -13.81 -2.02 3.22
C VAL A 69 -14.14 -1.02 4.32
N SER A 70 -13.16 -0.25 4.77
CA SER A 70 -13.33 0.79 5.77
C SER A 70 -13.24 2.17 5.14
N PHE A 71 -14.28 2.99 5.29
CA PHE A 71 -14.26 4.39 4.86
C PHE A 71 -13.77 5.34 5.97
N SER A 72 -13.41 4.77 7.13
CA SER A 72 -12.80 5.53 8.22
C SER A 72 -11.29 5.31 8.22
N PRO A 73 -10.47 6.36 8.03
CA PRO A 73 -9.01 6.22 8.04
C PRO A 73 -8.47 5.62 9.34
N ARG A 74 -9.09 5.91 10.46
CA ARG A 74 -8.67 5.42 11.78
C ARG A 74 -8.85 3.92 11.98
N GLN A 75 -9.66 3.27 11.16
CA GLN A 75 -9.96 1.83 11.24
C GLN A 75 -9.34 1.04 10.09
N ALA A 76 -8.68 1.71 9.16
CA ALA A 76 -8.10 1.08 7.99
C ALA A 76 -6.59 0.91 8.18
N ASP A 77 -6.07 -0.18 7.65
CA ASP A 77 -4.65 -0.52 7.69
C ASP A 77 -3.98 -0.33 6.32
N MET A 78 -4.76 -0.44 5.24
CA MET A 78 -4.27 -0.39 3.87
C MET A 78 -4.98 0.71 3.08
N LEU A 79 -4.23 1.71 2.63
CA LEU A 79 -4.73 2.76 1.74
C LEU A 79 -4.55 2.34 0.29
N MET A 80 -5.65 2.21 -0.43
CA MET A 80 -5.64 1.93 -1.87
C MET A 80 -5.96 3.22 -2.63
N VAL A 81 -4.95 3.84 -3.24
CA VAL A 81 -5.13 5.03 -4.06
C VAL A 81 -5.36 4.62 -5.51
N MET A 82 -6.54 4.94 -6.03
CA MET A 82 -7.03 4.46 -7.32
C MET A 82 -7.49 5.61 -8.19
N GLY A 83 -6.77 5.81 -9.29
CA GLY A 83 -7.15 6.80 -10.29
C GLY A 83 -6.33 8.08 -10.25
N THR A 84 -6.85 9.11 -10.92
CA THR A 84 -6.18 10.39 -11.11
C THR A 84 -6.33 11.27 -9.87
N ILE A 85 -5.22 11.74 -9.34
CA ILE A 85 -5.18 12.68 -8.21
C ILE A 85 -4.87 14.08 -8.73
N SER A 86 -5.76 15.04 -8.48
CA SER A 86 -5.49 16.43 -8.77
C SER A 86 -4.59 17.05 -7.69
N LYS A 87 -3.86 18.11 -8.06
CA LYS A 87 -3.05 18.86 -7.10
C LYS A 87 -3.85 19.44 -5.94
N LYS A 88 -5.15 19.72 -6.16
CA LYS A 88 -6.09 20.15 -5.09
C LYS A 88 -6.44 19.01 -4.12
N MET A 89 -6.43 17.76 -4.59
CA MET A 89 -6.70 16.58 -3.76
C MET A 89 -5.47 16.04 -3.06
N ALA A 90 -4.27 16.41 -3.50
CA ALA A 90 -3.02 15.93 -2.91
C ALA A 90 -2.90 16.21 -1.39
N PRO A 91 -3.20 17.43 -0.88
CA PRO A 91 -3.18 17.67 0.57
C PRO A 91 -4.26 16.88 1.33
N ILE A 92 -5.41 16.61 0.71
CA ILE A 92 -6.48 15.79 1.32
C ILE A 92 -6.01 14.33 1.41
N LEU A 93 -5.39 13.80 0.35
CA LEU A 93 -4.81 12.44 0.35
C LEU A 93 -3.79 12.30 1.48
N ARG A 94 -2.90 13.28 1.66
CA ARG A 94 -1.94 13.31 2.76
C ARG A 94 -2.63 13.33 4.12
N GLN A 95 -3.64 14.18 4.30
CA GLN A 95 -4.40 14.25 5.55
C GLN A 95 -5.08 12.92 5.87
N VAL A 96 -5.65 12.23 4.88
CA VAL A 96 -6.23 10.89 5.05
C VAL A 96 -5.16 9.89 5.49
N TYR A 97 -3.99 9.91 4.85
CA TYR A 97 -2.86 9.06 5.21
C TYR A 97 -2.38 9.29 6.65
N GLU A 98 -2.26 10.55 7.07
CA GLU A 98 -1.85 10.91 8.44
C GLU A 98 -2.87 10.50 9.51
N GLN A 99 -4.16 10.42 9.14
CA GLN A 99 -5.23 9.97 10.04
C GLN A 99 -5.28 8.46 10.21
N MET A 100 -4.61 7.68 9.36
CA MET A 100 -4.53 6.24 9.52
C MET A 100 -3.66 5.86 10.71
N SER A 101 -4.10 4.82 11.44
CA SER A 101 -3.31 4.26 12.54
C SER A 101 -2.09 3.49 12.01
N GLU A 102 -1.04 3.44 12.78
CA GLU A 102 0.11 2.57 12.49
C GLU A 102 -0.11 1.15 13.03
N PRO A 103 0.31 0.13 12.30
CA PRO A 103 0.98 0.14 11.00
C PRO A 103 0.03 0.39 9.83
N ARG A 104 0.49 1.11 8.81
CA ARG A 104 -0.30 1.48 7.62
C ARG A 104 0.50 1.23 6.35
N TRP A 105 -0.18 0.80 5.30
CA TRP A 105 0.42 0.47 4.00
C TRP A 105 -0.32 1.17 2.88
N VAL A 106 0.39 1.46 1.79
CA VAL A 106 -0.16 2.18 0.64
C VAL A 106 0.04 1.38 -0.64
N ILE A 107 -1.05 1.18 -1.37
CA ILE A 107 -1.03 0.60 -2.72
C ILE A 107 -1.43 1.68 -3.73
N ALA A 108 -0.57 1.94 -4.71
CA ALA A 108 -0.87 2.76 -5.87
C ALA A 108 -1.47 1.88 -6.97
N VAL A 109 -2.75 2.07 -7.28
CA VAL A 109 -3.46 1.26 -8.28
C VAL A 109 -3.63 2.05 -9.58
N GLY A 110 -3.04 1.52 -10.63
CA GLY A 110 -3.12 2.05 -11.98
C GLY A 110 -2.06 3.11 -12.32
N ALA A 111 -1.92 3.38 -13.59
CA ALA A 111 -0.92 4.29 -14.13
C ALA A 111 -1.06 5.74 -13.62
N CYS A 112 -2.31 6.19 -13.39
CA CYS A 112 -2.56 7.55 -12.91
C CYS A 112 -2.03 7.78 -11.50
N ALA A 113 -2.24 6.83 -10.58
CA ALA A 113 -1.70 6.92 -9.22
C ALA A 113 -0.18 6.74 -9.21
N SER A 114 0.35 5.86 -10.07
CA SER A 114 1.77 5.53 -10.09
C SER A 114 2.66 6.62 -10.69
N SER A 115 2.23 7.23 -11.80
CA SER A 115 3.06 8.20 -12.56
C SER A 115 2.30 9.36 -13.19
N GLY A 116 0.98 9.49 -12.93
CA GLY A 116 0.10 10.43 -13.64
C GLY A 116 -0.49 9.87 -14.93
N GLY A 117 0.03 8.73 -15.43
CA GLY A 117 -0.45 8.07 -16.65
C GLY A 117 -0.31 8.95 -17.89
N ILE A 118 -1.37 8.96 -18.71
CA ILE A 118 -1.44 9.79 -19.94
C ILE A 118 -1.82 11.25 -19.65
N PHE A 119 -2.18 11.59 -18.41
CA PHE A 119 -2.69 12.90 -18.03
C PHE A 119 -1.57 13.80 -17.50
N ASP A 120 -0.62 14.13 -18.35
CA ASP A 120 0.43 15.12 -18.01
C ASP A 120 -0.11 16.54 -18.18
N THR A 121 -0.82 17.01 -17.15
CA THR A 121 -1.41 18.34 -17.10
C THR A 121 -0.99 19.10 -15.84
N TYR A 122 -1.10 20.43 -15.89
CA TYR A 122 -0.73 21.28 -14.76
C TYR A 122 -1.58 21.02 -13.49
N SER A 123 -2.76 20.44 -13.63
CA SER A 123 -3.71 20.22 -12.54
C SER A 123 -3.60 18.83 -11.91
N VAL A 124 -2.92 17.87 -12.56
CA VAL A 124 -2.80 16.48 -12.13
C VAL A 124 -1.47 16.25 -11.44
N LEU A 125 -1.51 15.49 -10.35
CA LEU A 125 -0.31 15.04 -9.65
C LEU A 125 0.34 13.90 -10.44
N GLN A 126 1.62 14.04 -10.75
CA GLN A 126 2.40 13.06 -11.51
C GLN A 126 3.07 12.06 -10.55
N GLY A 127 2.25 11.11 -10.05
CA GLY A 127 2.65 10.11 -9.06
C GLY A 127 2.31 10.51 -7.62
N ILE A 128 1.70 9.60 -6.87
CA ILE A 128 1.34 9.82 -5.45
C ILE A 128 2.54 9.68 -4.52
N ASP A 129 3.62 9.06 -4.99
CA ASP A 129 4.91 8.93 -4.32
C ASP A 129 5.54 10.29 -3.94
N LYS A 130 5.13 11.37 -4.59
CA LYS A 130 5.53 12.74 -4.24
C LYS A 130 4.86 13.30 -2.99
N VAL A 131 3.79 12.66 -2.53
CA VAL A 131 2.97 13.15 -1.41
C VAL A 131 2.97 12.19 -0.24
N ILE A 132 2.91 10.88 -0.51
CA ILE A 132 2.89 9.82 0.48
C ILE A 132 3.78 8.66 0.06
N PRO A 133 4.41 7.93 0.99
CA PRO A 133 5.19 6.74 0.65
C PRO A 133 4.29 5.64 0.10
N VAL A 134 4.77 4.92 -0.91
CA VAL A 134 4.05 3.84 -1.59
C VAL A 134 4.79 2.53 -1.39
N ASP A 135 4.09 1.51 -0.90
CA ASP A 135 4.66 0.17 -0.66
C ASP A 135 4.55 -0.73 -1.89
N VAL A 136 3.41 -0.66 -2.61
CA VAL A 136 3.17 -1.51 -3.78
C VAL A 136 2.56 -0.71 -4.93
N TYR A 137 3.04 -0.96 -6.15
CA TYR A 137 2.48 -0.40 -7.38
C TYR A 137 1.80 -1.49 -8.20
N VAL A 138 0.56 -1.23 -8.62
CA VAL A 138 -0.21 -2.09 -9.50
C VAL A 138 -0.35 -1.42 -10.86
N PRO A 139 0.36 -1.88 -11.90
CA PRO A 139 0.31 -1.27 -13.23
C PRO A 139 -1.00 -1.60 -13.95
N GLY A 140 -1.45 -0.69 -14.82
CA GLY A 140 -2.62 -0.85 -15.66
C GLY A 140 -3.38 0.46 -15.87
N CYS A 141 -4.30 0.51 -16.84
CA CYS A 141 -5.12 1.68 -17.13
C CYS A 141 -6.50 1.31 -17.69
N PRO A 142 -7.43 0.83 -16.83
CA PRO A 142 -7.26 0.33 -15.48
C PRO A 142 -6.56 -1.04 -15.41
N PRO A 143 -5.98 -1.42 -14.27
CA PRO A 143 -5.52 -2.79 -14.06
C PRO A 143 -6.73 -3.73 -13.95
N ARG A 144 -6.58 -4.96 -14.36
CA ARG A 144 -7.62 -5.97 -14.18
C ARG A 144 -7.78 -6.34 -12.69
N PRO A 145 -8.96 -6.85 -12.27
CA PRO A 145 -9.18 -7.28 -10.90
C PRO A 145 -8.12 -8.25 -10.38
N GLU A 146 -7.65 -9.17 -11.22
CA GLU A 146 -6.61 -10.14 -10.86
C GLU A 146 -5.29 -9.46 -10.50
N GLN A 147 -4.95 -8.36 -11.20
CA GLN A 147 -3.74 -7.59 -10.90
C GLN A 147 -3.86 -6.83 -9.58
N ILE A 148 -5.07 -6.37 -9.24
CA ILE A 148 -5.33 -5.74 -7.93
C ILE A 148 -5.18 -6.78 -6.82
N VAL A 149 -5.73 -7.98 -7.00
CA VAL A 149 -5.56 -9.10 -6.07
C VAL A 149 -4.08 -9.47 -5.92
N ASP A 150 -3.33 -9.59 -7.03
CA ASP A 150 -1.88 -9.83 -6.99
C ASP A 150 -1.13 -8.74 -6.19
N GLY A 151 -1.53 -7.47 -6.37
CA GLY A 151 -0.99 -6.35 -5.59
C GLY A 151 -1.24 -6.49 -4.09
N VAL A 152 -2.43 -6.92 -3.69
CA VAL A 152 -2.76 -7.21 -2.29
C VAL A 152 -1.94 -8.38 -1.76
N MET A 153 -1.79 -9.45 -2.54
CA MET A 153 -0.97 -10.61 -2.14
C MET A 153 0.51 -10.21 -1.95
N ARG A 154 1.07 -9.39 -2.83
CA ARG A 154 2.43 -8.84 -2.66
C ARG A 154 2.57 -8.00 -1.41
N LEU A 155 1.56 -7.20 -1.10
CA LEU A 155 1.55 -6.47 0.16
C LEU A 155 1.52 -7.41 1.36
N GLN A 156 0.74 -8.49 1.32
CA GLN A 156 0.71 -9.49 2.39
C GLN A 156 2.08 -10.13 2.62
N GLU A 157 2.84 -10.40 1.56
CA GLU A 157 4.21 -10.90 1.68
C GLU A 157 5.14 -9.89 2.36
N LEU A 158 5.02 -8.60 1.99
CA LEU A 158 5.77 -7.52 2.66
C LEU A 158 5.41 -7.43 4.15
N VAL A 159 4.12 -7.46 4.47
CA VAL A 159 3.63 -7.39 5.86
C VAL A 159 4.14 -8.57 6.71
N ARG A 160 4.23 -9.78 6.13
CA ARG A 160 4.80 -10.96 6.81
C ARG A 160 6.29 -10.82 7.07
N SER A 161 7.02 -10.21 6.13
CA SER A 161 8.47 -10.01 6.25
C SER A 161 8.85 -8.84 7.14
N GLU A 162 7.94 -7.88 7.36
CA GLU A 162 8.18 -6.73 8.21
C GLU A 162 8.11 -7.09 9.70
N SER A 163 9.23 -6.88 10.42
CA SER A 163 9.19 -6.93 11.87
C SER A 163 8.37 -5.75 12.41
N VAL A 164 7.70 -5.97 13.55
CA VAL A 164 6.86 -4.95 14.21
C VAL A 164 7.60 -3.62 14.45
N ARG A 165 8.93 -3.65 14.51
CA ARG A 165 9.80 -2.50 14.78
C ARG A 165 10.20 -1.67 13.57
N ARG A 166 10.05 -2.17 12.33
CA ARG A 166 10.62 -1.48 11.15
C ARG A 166 10.04 -0.08 10.93
N ARG A 167 8.75 0.12 11.19
CA ARG A 167 8.07 1.41 10.97
C ARG A 167 8.29 2.44 12.07
N SER A 168 8.74 2.03 13.25
CA SER A 168 9.20 2.93 14.28
C SER A 168 10.69 3.29 14.15
N SER A 169 11.36 2.85 13.07
CA SER A 169 12.76 3.20 12.83
C SER A 169 12.91 4.69 12.49
N PRO A 170 13.97 5.35 12.99
CA PRO A 170 14.22 6.76 12.69
C PRO A 170 14.36 7.03 11.19
N GLU A 171 14.92 6.09 10.42
CA GLU A 171 15.07 6.18 8.97
C GLU A 171 13.72 6.33 8.25
N TYR A 172 12.69 5.60 8.70
CA TYR A 172 11.35 5.70 8.13
C TYR A 172 10.69 7.03 8.49
N GLN A 173 10.93 7.54 9.68
CA GLN A 173 10.43 8.85 10.10
C GLN A 173 11.12 10.00 9.35
N GLU A 174 12.40 9.90 9.07
CA GLU A 174 13.13 10.86 8.23
C GLU A 174 12.61 10.85 6.79
N LEU A 175 12.32 9.67 6.25
CA LEU A 175 11.71 9.52 4.93
C LEU A 175 10.32 10.19 4.89
N LEU A 176 9.49 10.00 5.91
CA LEU A 176 8.21 10.70 6.02
C LEU A 176 8.39 12.22 6.14
N ALA A 177 9.39 12.69 6.87
CA ALA A 177 9.69 14.12 6.99
C ALA A 177 10.15 14.75 5.68
N SER A 178 10.79 13.97 4.80
CA SER A 178 11.23 14.46 3.47
C SER A 178 10.08 14.76 2.52
N TYR A 179 8.88 14.20 2.77
CA TYR A 179 7.65 14.47 1.99
C TYR A 179 6.92 15.75 2.41
N ASN A 180 7.58 16.68 3.13
CA ASN A 180 7.00 17.97 3.48
C ASN A 180 6.74 18.81 2.21
N ILE A 181 5.46 18.98 1.86
CA ILE A 181 4.94 19.95 0.88
C ILE A 181 4.24 21.06 1.64
#